data_f6df3c9b8731cf429007f0dbde544653
#
_entry.id   f6df3c9b8731cf429007f0dbde544653
#
_cell.length_a   1.000
_cell.length_b   1.000
_cell.length_c   1.000
_cell.angle_alpha   90.00
_cell.angle_beta   90.00
_cell.angle_gamma   90.00
#
_symmetry.space_group_name_H-M   'P 1'
#
loop_
_entity.id
_entity.type
_entity.pdbx_description
1 polymer ?
#
loop_
_entity_poly.entity_id
_entity_poly.type
_entity_poly.pdbx_seq_one_letter_code
_entity_poly.pdbx_strand_id
1 'polypeptide(L)'
;MKVWAYDREALGPPPPGVEVVAEPAPDVEFVVPRWEDLPALDEMPALRVVQVLSAGVDWIADRVPDGVTLCSARGARDRAMAEWVMGAILADAKRARECAEQQARRHWELVQLGDASNLRVLILGFGSIGRALATMLGAFDCEAVGVARRARDGVHGIDELPGLLPQADVVVNLLPLTEATRGAVGAAELTAMREGALYVNAGRGATTDTAALVDALHTGRIRAVLDVVDPEPLPAEHPLWMAPGLMISPHSAGDTPGADRAAWALAAAQLRRYAAGEELENVVGDGY
;
A
#
# COMPACT_ATOMS: atom_id res chain seq x y z
N MET A 1 -21.88 4.14 25.85
CA MET A 1 -20.62 4.10 25.11
C MET A 1 -20.56 5.29 24.15
N LYS A 2 -19.47 6.06 24.17
CA LYS A 2 -19.29 7.18 23.24
C LYS A 2 -18.23 6.84 22.18
N VAL A 3 -18.48 7.32 20.96
CA VAL A 3 -17.66 7.08 19.77
C VAL A 3 -17.40 8.40 19.06
N TRP A 4 -16.19 8.62 18.63
CA TRP A 4 -15.86 9.72 17.73
C TRP A 4 -15.33 9.18 16.40
N ALA A 5 -15.80 9.77 15.30
CA ALA A 5 -15.29 9.53 13.97
C ALA A 5 -15.17 10.86 13.21
N TYR A 6 -14.09 11.06 12.47
CA TYR A 6 -13.86 12.29 11.72
C TYR A 6 -14.96 12.56 10.67
N ASP A 7 -15.58 11.48 10.15
CA ASP A 7 -16.77 11.55 9.28
C ASP A 7 -17.89 10.66 9.86
N ARG A 8 -18.84 11.30 10.54
CA ARG A 8 -19.94 10.60 11.20
C ARG A 8 -20.98 10.07 10.21
N GLU A 9 -21.15 10.74 9.07
CA GLU A 9 -22.10 10.32 8.05
C GLU A 9 -21.60 9.04 7.37
N ALA A 10 -20.31 8.98 7.05
CA ALA A 10 -19.68 7.82 6.45
C ALA A 10 -19.66 6.59 7.40
N LEU A 11 -19.55 6.79 8.72
CA LEU A 11 -19.66 5.71 9.71
C LEU A 11 -21.07 5.09 9.70
N GLY A 12 -22.08 5.88 9.34
CA GLY A 12 -23.47 5.44 9.32
C GLY A 12 -24.14 5.34 10.68
N PRO A 13 -25.35 4.75 10.79
CA PRO A 13 -26.11 4.69 12.02
C PRO A 13 -25.42 3.80 13.06
N PRO A 14 -25.23 4.32 14.31
CA PRO A 14 -24.62 3.54 15.37
C PRO A 14 -25.55 2.45 15.90
N PRO A 15 -25.01 1.38 16.48
CA PRO A 15 -25.81 0.36 17.16
C PRO A 15 -26.50 0.92 18.43
N PRO A 16 -27.54 0.24 18.97
CA PRO A 16 -28.22 0.68 20.18
C PRO A 16 -27.26 0.88 21.36
N GLY A 17 -27.44 1.97 22.11
CA GLY A 17 -26.60 2.31 23.26
C GLY A 17 -25.29 2.99 22.93
N VAL A 18 -25.02 3.29 21.66
CA VAL A 18 -23.85 4.00 21.17
C VAL A 18 -24.24 5.42 20.78
N GLU A 19 -23.50 6.40 21.30
CA GLU A 19 -23.62 7.82 20.97
C GLU A 19 -22.40 8.24 20.13
N VAL A 20 -22.63 8.73 18.91
CA VAL A 20 -21.57 9.31 18.08
C VAL A 20 -21.48 10.81 18.35
N VAL A 21 -20.39 11.21 19.00
CA VAL A 21 -20.17 12.62 19.43
C VAL A 21 -19.56 13.45 18.30
N ALA A 22 -19.77 14.77 18.37
CA ALA A 22 -19.28 15.70 17.36
C ALA A 22 -17.76 15.96 17.49
N GLU A 23 -17.30 16.05 18.73
CA GLU A 23 -15.91 16.39 19.06
C GLU A 23 -15.29 15.27 19.91
N PRO A 24 -13.95 15.07 19.82
CA PRO A 24 -13.25 14.17 20.73
C PRO A 24 -13.45 14.63 22.19
N ALA A 25 -13.63 13.68 23.09
CA ALA A 25 -13.86 13.99 24.52
C ALA A 25 -13.23 12.89 25.40
N PRO A 26 -12.90 13.20 26.67
CA PRO A 26 -12.24 12.27 27.59
C PRO A 26 -13.00 10.95 27.86
N ASP A 27 -14.31 10.94 27.63
CA ASP A 27 -15.20 9.79 27.84
C ASP A 27 -15.54 9.01 26.56
N VAL A 28 -14.82 9.30 25.46
CA VAL A 28 -14.90 8.53 24.20
C VAL A 28 -14.10 7.24 24.34
N GLU A 29 -14.74 6.12 23.98
CA GLU A 29 -14.17 4.78 24.09
C GLU A 29 -13.65 4.21 22.77
N PHE A 30 -14.20 4.65 21.62
CA PHE A 30 -13.87 4.17 20.29
C PHE A 30 -13.64 5.36 19.35
N VAL A 31 -12.50 5.36 18.64
CA VAL A 31 -12.10 6.48 17.77
C VAL A 31 -11.85 5.97 16.35
N VAL A 32 -12.38 6.69 15.34
CA VAL A 32 -12.03 6.49 13.93
C VAL A 32 -11.35 7.77 13.41
N PRO A 33 -10.01 7.87 13.50
CA PRO A 33 -9.27 9.06 13.11
C PRO A 33 -8.84 9.00 11.66
N ARG A 34 -8.41 10.16 11.12
CA ARG A 34 -7.57 10.26 9.94
C ARG A 34 -6.29 11.02 10.26
N TRP A 35 -5.34 11.01 9.34
CA TRP A 35 -4.03 11.66 9.54
C TRP A 35 -4.15 13.15 9.91
N GLU A 36 -4.99 13.89 9.18
CA GLU A 36 -5.16 15.34 9.36
C GLU A 36 -5.98 15.71 10.61
N ASP A 37 -6.82 14.77 11.10
CA ASP A 37 -7.72 14.96 12.24
C ASP A 37 -7.48 13.87 13.30
N LEU A 38 -6.23 13.77 13.76
CA LEU A 38 -5.89 12.88 14.87
C LEU A 38 -6.08 13.62 16.20
N PRO A 39 -7.01 13.18 17.06
CA PRO A 39 -7.16 13.77 18.39
C PRO A 39 -5.98 13.43 19.31
N ALA A 40 -5.82 14.13 20.40
CA ALA A 40 -4.87 13.82 21.46
C ALA A 40 -5.32 12.55 22.21
N LEU A 41 -4.91 11.37 21.70
CA LEU A 41 -5.35 10.07 22.21
C LEU A 41 -4.96 9.83 23.66
N ASP A 42 -3.86 10.41 24.13
CA ASP A 42 -3.35 10.38 25.49
C ASP A 42 -4.21 11.19 26.48
N GLU A 43 -5.00 12.13 26.01
CA GLU A 43 -5.97 12.90 26.81
C GLU A 43 -7.35 12.22 26.90
N MET A 44 -7.48 11.01 26.40
CA MET A 44 -8.73 10.23 26.33
C MET A 44 -8.69 8.99 27.26
N PRO A 45 -8.84 9.16 28.59
CA PRO A 45 -8.68 8.06 29.55
C PRO A 45 -9.69 6.91 29.42
N ALA A 46 -10.84 7.19 28.79
CA ALA A 46 -11.84 6.14 28.49
C ALA A 46 -11.56 5.37 27.21
N LEU A 47 -10.56 5.79 26.38
CA LEU A 47 -10.27 5.17 25.08
C LEU A 47 -9.91 3.68 25.23
N ARG A 48 -10.48 2.84 24.37
CA ARG A 48 -10.26 1.39 24.32
C ARG A 48 -9.88 0.91 22.94
N VAL A 49 -10.40 1.57 21.89
CA VAL A 49 -10.18 1.13 20.50
C VAL A 49 -9.89 2.31 19.59
N VAL A 50 -8.85 2.18 18.79
CA VAL A 50 -8.56 3.05 17.64
C VAL A 50 -8.72 2.20 16.38
N GLN A 51 -9.68 2.54 15.54
CA GLN A 51 -9.92 1.90 14.24
C GLN A 51 -9.47 2.85 13.13
N VAL A 52 -8.41 2.51 12.41
CA VAL A 52 -8.00 3.29 11.23
C VAL A 52 -8.66 2.77 9.94
N LEU A 53 -8.75 3.66 8.92
CA LEU A 53 -9.31 3.32 7.60
C LEU A 53 -8.23 2.89 6.59
N SER A 54 -6.98 2.79 7.04
CA SER A 54 -5.84 2.29 6.25
C SER A 54 -5.47 0.87 6.64
N ALA A 55 -4.83 0.15 5.71
CA ALA A 55 -4.19 -1.12 6.03
C ALA A 55 -2.87 -0.88 6.80
N GLY A 56 -2.10 0.14 6.42
CA GLY A 56 -0.89 0.57 7.11
C GLY A 56 -1.20 1.38 8.36
N VAL A 57 -0.46 1.13 9.44
CA VAL A 57 -0.65 1.77 10.76
C VAL A 57 0.60 2.49 11.26
N ASP A 58 1.67 2.47 10.48
CA ASP A 58 2.97 3.08 10.80
C ASP A 58 2.88 4.58 11.15
N TRP A 59 1.90 5.27 10.64
CA TRP A 59 1.66 6.69 10.92
C TRP A 59 1.06 7.00 12.31
N ILE A 60 0.46 5.99 12.99
CA ILE A 60 -0.28 6.16 14.24
C ILE A 60 0.17 5.21 15.35
N ALA A 61 0.85 4.11 15.02
CA ALA A 61 1.14 3.04 15.98
C ALA A 61 1.82 3.55 17.25
N ASP A 62 2.82 4.43 17.11
CA ASP A 62 3.58 5.02 18.23
C ASP A 62 2.79 6.09 19.03
N ARG A 63 1.58 6.43 18.59
CA ARG A 63 0.70 7.42 19.22
C ARG A 63 -0.47 6.80 19.96
N VAL A 64 -0.67 5.50 19.82
CA VAL A 64 -1.75 4.77 20.50
C VAL A 64 -1.31 4.47 21.93
N PRO A 65 -2.06 4.91 22.96
CA PRO A 65 -1.69 4.69 24.36
C PRO A 65 -1.66 3.20 24.72
N ASP A 66 -0.82 2.83 25.69
CA ASP A 66 -0.75 1.49 26.23
C ASP A 66 -2.12 0.98 26.70
N GLY A 67 -2.46 -0.24 26.33
CA GLY A 67 -3.74 -0.87 26.70
C GLY A 67 -4.91 -0.51 25.78
N VAL A 68 -4.71 0.36 24.78
CA VAL A 68 -5.70 0.67 23.73
C VAL A 68 -5.48 -0.27 22.55
N THR A 69 -6.55 -0.86 22.05
CA THR A 69 -6.50 -1.77 20.90
C THR A 69 -6.47 -0.96 19.59
N LEU A 70 -5.42 -1.13 18.80
CA LEU A 70 -5.34 -0.59 17.43
C LEU A 70 -5.87 -1.62 16.44
N CYS A 71 -6.81 -1.22 15.58
CA CYS A 71 -7.35 -2.04 14.49
C CYS A 71 -7.11 -1.36 13.14
N SER A 72 -6.64 -2.13 12.16
CA SER A 72 -6.46 -1.67 10.78
C SER A 72 -7.67 -1.97 9.89
N ALA A 73 -7.74 -1.33 8.72
CA ALA A 73 -8.74 -1.67 7.70
C ALA A 73 -8.16 -2.62 6.63
N ARG A 74 -7.29 -3.56 7.03
CA ARG A 74 -6.76 -4.59 6.11
C ARG A 74 -7.88 -5.32 5.41
N GLY A 75 -7.78 -5.47 4.11
CA GLY A 75 -8.81 -6.07 3.26
C GLY A 75 -9.68 -5.05 2.52
N ALA A 76 -9.95 -3.88 3.12
CA ALA A 76 -10.86 -2.88 2.54
C ALA A 76 -10.36 -2.25 1.24
N ARG A 77 -9.04 -2.09 1.10
CA ARG A 77 -8.40 -1.46 -0.07
C ARG A 77 -7.69 -2.44 -1.01
N ASP A 78 -7.74 -3.75 -0.71
CA ASP A 78 -6.96 -4.77 -1.44
C ASP A 78 -7.21 -4.75 -2.94
N ARG A 79 -8.48 -4.65 -3.33
CA ARG A 79 -8.87 -4.63 -4.74
C ARG A 79 -8.37 -3.37 -5.46
N ALA A 80 -8.56 -2.19 -4.86
CA ALA A 80 -8.12 -0.92 -5.45
C ALA A 80 -6.59 -0.90 -5.65
N MET A 81 -5.84 -1.35 -4.64
CA MET A 81 -4.39 -1.49 -4.71
C MET A 81 -3.96 -2.46 -5.83
N ALA A 82 -4.61 -3.61 -5.94
CA ALA A 82 -4.32 -4.58 -6.99
C ALA A 82 -4.66 -4.04 -8.39
N GLU A 83 -5.78 -3.32 -8.54
CA GLU A 83 -6.18 -2.65 -9.78
C GLU A 83 -5.14 -1.57 -10.19
N TRP A 84 -4.64 -0.78 -9.22
CA TRP A 84 -3.60 0.21 -9.49
C TRP A 84 -2.31 -0.45 -9.98
N VAL A 85 -1.85 -1.53 -9.31
CA VAL A 85 -0.65 -2.27 -9.73
C VAL A 85 -0.82 -2.86 -11.13
N MET A 86 -1.98 -3.45 -11.43
CA MET A 86 -2.29 -3.91 -12.78
C MET A 86 -2.26 -2.77 -13.80
N GLY A 87 -2.83 -1.60 -13.44
CA GLY A 87 -2.76 -0.39 -14.24
C GLY A 87 -1.32 0.05 -14.53
N ALA A 88 -0.45 -0.02 -13.52
CA ALA A 88 0.99 0.28 -13.66
C ALA A 88 1.69 -0.67 -14.64
N ILE A 89 1.45 -1.98 -14.51
CA ILE A 89 2.00 -3.02 -15.42
C ILE A 89 1.51 -2.80 -16.85
N LEU A 90 0.21 -2.55 -17.03
CA LEU A 90 -0.38 -2.28 -18.35
C LEU A 90 0.14 -0.98 -18.95
N ALA A 91 0.23 0.09 -18.17
CA ALA A 91 0.74 1.38 -18.63
C ALA A 91 2.20 1.28 -19.11
N ASP A 92 3.04 0.55 -18.38
CA ASP A 92 4.43 0.30 -18.79
C ASP A 92 4.49 -0.55 -20.06
N ALA A 93 3.81 -1.69 -20.11
CA ALA A 93 3.78 -2.57 -21.28
C ALA A 93 3.26 -1.84 -22.53
N LYS A 94 2.27 -0.96 -22.38
CA LYS A 94 1.69 -0.18 -23.49
C LYS A 94 2.37 1.17 -23.70
N ARG A 95 3.52 1.41 -23.08
CA ARG A 95 4.31 2.64 -23.25
C ARG A 95 3.48 3.91 -23.09
N ALA A 96 2.54 3.91 -22.13
CA ALA A 96 1.57 4.99 -21.96
C ALA A 96 2.25 6.33 -21.71
N ARG A 97 3.37 6.35 -20.96
CA ARG A 97 4.17 7.55 -20.71
C ARG A 97 4.75 8.12 -22.00
N GLU A 98 5.39 7.30 -22.83
CA GLU A 98 5.96 7.71 -24.11
C GLU A 98 4.88 8.27 -25.06
N CYS A 99 3.73 7.60 -25.12
CA CYS A 99 2.58 8.07 -25.91
C CYS A 99 2.08 9.44 -25.41
N ALA A 100 1.98 9.65 -24.09
CA ALA A 100 1.59 10.93 -23.52
C ALA A 100 2.62 12.04 -23.78
N GLU A 101 3.92 11.74 -23.72
CA GLU A 101 4.99 12.68 -24.07
C GLU A 101 4.95 13.07 -25.56
N GLN A 102 4.72 12.11 -26.45
CA GLN A 102 4.54 12.40 -27.88
C GLN A 102 3.31 13.27 -28.12
N GLN A 103 2.18 12.96 -27.48
CA GLN A 103 0.98 13.78 -27.56
C GLN A 103 1.23 15.21 -27.10
N ALA A 104 1.93 15.42 -25.98
CA ALA A 104 2.26 16.75 -25.46
C ALA A 104 3.13 17.56 -26.43
N ARG A 105 4.02 16.88 -27.18
CA ARG A 105 4.89 17.48 -28.20
C ARG A 105 4.23 17.57 -29.58
N ARG A 106 2.99 17.10 -29.75
CA ARG A 106 2.28 16.97 -31.04
C ARG A 106 3.10 16.18 -32.07
N HIS A 107 3.79 15.16 -31.61
CA HIS A 107 4.64 14.28 -32.42
C HIS A 107 3.93 12.95 -32.65
N TRP A 108 3.98 12.43 -33.89
CA TRP A 108 3.38 11.16 -34.25
C TRP A 108 4.48 10.19 -34.74
N GLU A 109 4.88 9.30 -33.88
CA GLU A 109 5.86 8.26 -34.16
C GLU A 109 5.36 6.92 -33.64
N LEU A 110 5.62 5.85 -34.41
CA LEU A 110 5.24 4.50 -33.99
C LEU A 110 6.05 4.07 -32.78
N VAL A 111 5.38 3.74 -31.71
CA VAL A 111 5.98 3.13 -30.50
C VAL A 111 5.73 1.64 -30.54
N GLN A 112 6.77 0.84 -30.43
CA GLN A 112 6.63 -0.61 -30.30
C GLN A 112 6.16 -0.94 -28.88
N LEU A 113 4.93 -1.46 -28.77
CA LEU A 113 4.32 -1.84 -27.50
C LEU A 113 4.78 -3.25 -27.07
N GLY A 114 4.81 -3.49 -25.78
CA GLY A 114 5.01 -4.81 -25.19
C GLY A 114 3.68 -5.52 -24.91
N ASP A 115 3.79 -6.81 -24.63
CA ASP A 115 2.68 -7.60 -24.11
C ASP A 115 2.65 -7.56 -22.59
N ALA A 116 1.44 -7.61 -22.02
CA ALA A 116 1.24 -7.72 -20.59
C ALA A 116 0.80 -9.13 -20.18
N SER A 117 0.88 -10.09 -21.10
CA SER A 117 0.60 -11.50 -20.86
C SER A 117 1.90 -12.31 -20.71
N ASN A 118 1.81 -13.46 -20.04
CA ASN A 118 2.92 -14.39 -19.80
C ASN A 118 4.11 -13.78 -19.04
N LEU A 119 3.89 -12.70 -18.30
CA LEU A 119 4.92 -12.10 -17.45
C LEU A 119 5.10 -12.93 -16.17
N ARG A 120 6.33 -13.00 -15.69
CA ARG A 120 6.65 -13.50 -14.36
C ARG A 120 6.69 -12.32 -13.39
N VAL A 121 5.70 -12.25 -12.48
CA VAL A 121 5.50 -11.15 -11.54
C VAL A 121 5.87 -11.61 -10.13
N LEU A 122 6.97 -11.09 -9.60
CA LEU A 122 7.45 -11.35 -8.25
C LEU A 122 6.80 -10.34 -7.28
N ILE A 123 6.10 -10.84 -6.26
CA ILE A 123 5.33 -10.01 -5.33
C ILE A 123 5.97 -10.08 -3.94
N LEU A 124 6.68 -9.03 -3.55
CA LEU A 124 7.27 -8.87 -2.22
C LEU A 124 6.20 -8.39 -1.23
N GLY A 125 5.92 -9.17 -0.20
CA GLY A 125 4.78 -8.92 0.68
C GLY A 125 3.50 -9.60 0.18
N PHE A 126 3.49 -10.94 0.11
CA PHE A 126 2.37 -11.74 -0.37
C PHE A 126 1.25 -11.87 0.71
N GLY A 127 0.66 -10.71 1.07
CA GLY A 127 -0.48 -10.57 1.96
C GLY A 127 -1.83 -10.62 1.22
N SER A 128 -2.84 -9.92 1.74
CA SER A 128 -4.17 -9.84 1.12
C SER A 128 -4.17 -9.14 -0.24
N ILE A 129 -3.45 -8.01 -0.35
CA ILE A 129 -3.26 -7.27 -1.61
C ILE A 129 -2.53 -8.15 -2.64
N GLY A 130 -1.43 -8.80 -2.23
CA GLY A 130 -0.67 -9.69 -3.13
C GLY A 130 -1.51 -10.84 -3.69
N ARG A 131 -2.39 -11.42 -2.88
CA ARG A 131 -3.34 -12.46 -3.34
C ARG A 131 -4.40 -11.91 -4.30
N ALA A 132 -4.93 -10.71 -4.02
CA ALA A 132 -5.87 -10.04 -4.94
C ALA A 132 -5.19 -9.76 -6.29
N LEU A 133 -3.96 -9.26 -6.27
CA LEU A 133 -3.15 -9.04 -7.47
C LEU A 133 -2.88 -10.34 -8.23
N ALA A 134 -2.48 -11.41 -7.54
CA ALA A 134 -2.24 -12.72 -8.17
C ALA A 134 -3.48 -13.25 -8.91
N THR A 135 -4.66 -13.04 -8.33
CA THR A 135 -5.93 -13.39 -8.99
C THR A 135 -6.15 -12.59 -10.28
N MET A 136 -5.84 -11.29 -10.30
CA MET A 136 -5.97 -10.44 -11.49
C MET A 136 -4.94 -10.81 -12.55
N LEU A 137 -3.70 -11.09 -12.14
CA LEU A 137 -2.61 -11.51 -13.04
C LEU A 137 -2.95 -12.81 -13.80
N GLY A 138 -3.68 -13.72 -13.16
CA GLY A 138 -4.15 -14.95 -13.80
C GLY A 138 -5.02 -14.71 -15.04
N ALA A 139 -5.78 -13.59 -15.09
CA ALA A 139 -6.59 -13.23 -16.28
C ALA A 139 -5.73 -12.78 -17.48
N PHE A 140 -4.44 -12.53 -17.27
CA PHE A 140 -3.45 -12.18 -18.30
C PHE A 140 -2.45 -13.31 -18.55
N ASP A 141 -2.71 -14.53 -18.09
CA ASP A 141 -1.80 -15.66 -18.16
C ASP A 141 -0.41 -15.40 -17.55
N CYS A 142 -0.33 -14.49 -16.56
CA CYS A 142 0.89 -14.16 -15.86
C CYS A 142 1.16 -15.14 -14.72
N GLU A 143 2.43 -15.46 -14.48
CA GLU A 143 2.88 -16.23 -13.33
C GLU A 143 3.08 -15.29 -12.14
N ALA A 144 2.29 -15.42 -11.09
CA ALA A 144 2.46 -14.69 -9.83
C ALA A 144 3.31 -15.49 -8.84
N VAL A 145 4.48 -14.96 -8.48
CA VAL A 145 5.42 -15.57 -7.51
C VAL A 145 5.41 -14.75 -6.23
N GLY A 146 4.82 -15.31 -5.17
CA GLY A 146 4.72 -14.63 -3.88
C GLY A 146 5.96 -14.82 -3.01
N VAL A 147 6.41 -13.72 -2.35
CA VAL A 147 7.47 -13.74 -1.34
C VAL A 147 6.95 -13.16 -0.03
N ALA A 148 7.23 -13.84 1.07
CA ALA A 148 6.89 -13.40 2.43
C ALA A 148 8.10 -13.55 3.36
N ARG A 149 7.99 -12.99 4.59
CA ARG A 149 9.07 -13.10 5.59
C ARG A 149 9.51 -14.54 5.85
N ARG A 150 8.56 -15.48 5.83
CA ARG A 150 8.81 -16.93 5.98
C ARG A 150 8.13 -17.68 4.86
N ALA A 151 8.79 -18.68 4.33
CA ALA A 151 8.21 -19.60 3.36
C ALA A 151 6.97 -20.30 3.94
N ARG A 152 5.99 -20.53 3.08
CA ARG A 152 4.78 -21.32 3.35
C ARG A 152 4.30 -21.91 2.04
N ASP A 153 3.31 -22.79 2.09
CA ASP A 153 2.80 -23.47 0.91
C ASP A 153 2.45 -22.50 -0.23
N GLY A 154 3.12 -22.64 -1.37
CA GLY A 154 2.99 -21.78 -2.54
C GLY A 154 3.57 -20.37 -2.42
N VAL A 155 4.33 -20.06 -1.33
CA VAL A 155 4.93 -18.73 -1.12
C VAL A 155 6.37 -18.88 -0.64
N HIS A 156 7.31 -18.25 -1.35
CA HIS A 156 8.73 -18.27 -1.04
C HIS A 156 9.09 -17.47 0.23
N GLY A 157 10.19 -17.84 0.85
CA GLY A 157 10.82 -17.05 1.91
C GLY A 157 11.65 -15.89 1.35
N ILE A 158 11.90 -14.87 2.19
CA ILE A 158 12.72 -13.72 1.79
C ILE A 158 14.17 -14.12 1.47
N ASP A 159 14.68 -15.19 2.06
CA ASP A 159 16.00 -15.77 1.81
C ASP A 159 16.17 -16.32 0.38
N GLU A 160 15.08 -16.65 -0.31
CA GLU A 160 15.07 -17.10 -1.69
C GLU A 160 15.10 -15.93 -2.70
N LEU A 161 14.88 -14.69 -2.25
CA LEU A 161 14.74 -13.51 -3.10
C LEU A 161 15.88 -13.32 -4.11
N PRO A 162 17.18 -13.49 -3.75
CA PRO A 162 18.28 -13.33 -4.69
C PRO A 162 18.21 -14.28 -5.92
N GLY A 163 17.63 -15.46 -5.74
CA GLY A 163 17.43 -16.43 -6.82
C GLY A 163 16.19 -16.16 -7.69
N LEU A 164 15.23 -15.40 -7.18
CA LEU A 164 13.96 -15.09 -7.86
C LEU A 164 14.04 -13.81 -8.70
N LEU A 165 14.75 -12.79 -8.22
CA LEU A 165 14.88 -11.48 -8.89
C LEU A 165 15.34 -11.55 -10.35
N PRO A 166 16.37 -12.35 -10.72
CA PRO A 166 16.82 -12.43 -12.11
C PRO A 166 15.81 -13.04 -13.08
N GLN A 167 14.79 -13.71 -12.54
CA GLN A 167 13.77 -14.41 -13.32
C GLN A 167 12.49 -13.59 -13.51
N ALA A 168 12.34 -12.47 -12.77
CA ALA A 168 11.12 -11.67 -12.77
C ALA A 168 11.13 -10.61 -13.88
N ASP A 169 10.07 -10.54 -14.66
CA ASP A 169 9.81 -9.44 -15.60
C ASP A 169 9.30 -8.19 -14.86
N VAL A 170 8.56 -8.42 -13.80
CA VAL A 170 8.02 -7.37 -12.91
C VAL A 170 8.29 -7.73 -11.45
N VAL A 171 8.76 -6.78 -10.66
CA VAL A 171 8.90 -6.90 -9.21
C VAL A 171 7.95 -5.90 -8.56
N VAL A 172 6.98 -6.40 -7.81
CA VAL A 172 5.98 -5.60 -7.10
C VAL A 172 6.31 -5.60 -5.61
N ASN A 173 6.57 -4.42 -5.05
CA ASN A 173 6.84 -4.22 -3.63
C ASN A 173 5.55 -3.78 -2.91
N LEU A 174 5.03 -4.65 -2.05
CA LEU A 174 3.87 -4.44 -1.16
C LEU A 174 4.27 -4.60 0.31
N LEU A 175 5.56 -4.46 0.63
CA LEU A 175 6.05 -4.63 1.99
C LEU A 175 5.51 -3.52 2.90
N PRO A 176 5.08 -3.86 4.12
CA PRO A 176 4.85 -2.86 5.16
C PRO A 176 6.18 -2.27 5.61
N LEU A 177 6.17 -1.06 6.17
CA LEU A 177 7.36 -0.48 6.77
C LEU A 177 7.53 -1.00 8.19
N THR A 178 8.63 -1.69 8.40
CA THR A 178 9.12 -2.17 9.70
C THR A 178 10.62 -1.95 9.75
N GLU A 179 11.24 -2.12 10.91
CA GLU A 179 12.71 -2.09 11.03
C GLU A 179 13.38 -3.11 10.07
N ALA A 180 12.80 -4.30 9.94
CA ALA A 180 13.31 -5.37 9.07
C ALA A 180 13.10 -5.13 7.56
N THR A 181 12.16 -4.28 7.18
CA THR A 181 11.84 -4.02 5.77
C THR A 181 12.33 -2.66 5.27
N ARG A 182 12.84 -1.81 6.15
CA ARG A 182 13.46 -0.55 5.75
C ARG A 182 14.67 -0.80 4.85
N GLY A 183 14.65 -0.23 3.65
CA GLY A 183 15.69 -0.42 2.64
C GLY A 183 15.84 -1.86 2.12
N ALA A 184 14.82 -2.72 2.31
CA ALA A 184 14.86 -4.12 1.89
C ALA A 184 15.05 -4.31 0.38
N VAL A 185 14.70 -3.30 -0.42
CA VAL A 185 15.02 -3.24 -1.85
C VAL A 185 16.12 -2.20 -2.03
N GLY A 186 17.36 -2.63 -1.92
CA GLY A 186 18.56 -1.80 -2.05
C GLY A 186 19.29 -2.03 -3.37
N ALA A 187 20.54 -1.53 -3.43
CA ALA A 187 21.37 -1.64 -4.64
C ALA A 187 21.59 -3.10 -5.09
N ALA A 188 21.72 -4.03 -4.16
CA ALA A 188 21.91 -5.45 -4.48
C ALA A 188 20.69 -6.04 -5.17
N GLU A 189 19.49 -5.80 -4.62
CA GLU A 189 18.21 -6.29 -5.16
C GLU A 189 17.92 -5.65 -6.53
N LEU A 190 18.08 -4.33 -6.66
CA LEU A 190 17.88 -3.61 -7.91
C LEU A 190 18.86 -4.07 -9.00
N THR A 191 20.11 -4.36 -8.63
CA THR A 191 21.11 -4.89 -9.55
C THR A 191 20.81 -6.35 -9.96
N ALA A 192 20.27 -7.15 -9.04
CA ALA A 192 19.90 -8.54 -9.30
C ALA A 192 18.65 -8.68 -10.19
N MET A 193 17.83 -7.64 -10.32
CA MET A 193 16.68 -7.65 -11.22
C MET A 193 17.13 -7.84 -12.68
N ARG A 194 16.32 -8.51 -13.44
CA ARG A 194 16.53 -8.71 -14.89
C ARG A 194 16.65 -7.34 -15.59
N GLU A 195 17.53 -7.26 -16.58
CA GLU A 195 17.62 -6.06 -17.43
C GLU A 195 16.28 -5.80 -18.14
N GLY A 196 15.83 -4.55 -18.10
CA GLY A 196 14.54 -4.13 -18.61
C GLY A 196 13.34 -4.51 -17.72
N ALA A 197 13.55 -5.05 -16.52
CA ALA A 197 12.46 -5.32 -15.60
C ALA A 197 11.73 -4.05 -15.15
N LEU A 198 10.45 -4.22 -14.80
CA LEU A 198 9.65 -3.18 -14.16
C LEU A 198 9.66 -3.35 -12.65
N TYR A 199 10.02 -2.30 -11.92
CA TYR A 199 9.84 -2.21 -10.47
C TYR A 199 8.59 -1.39 -10.14
N VAL A 200 7.67 -1.96 -9.35
CA VAL A 200 6.45 -1.28 -8.89
C VAL A 200 6.47 -1.20 -7.37
N ASN A 201 6.36 -0.01 -6.79
CA ASN A 201 6.23 0.13 -5.34
C ASN A 201 4.88 0.76 -4.98
N ALA A 202 4.02 -0.02 -4.34
CA ALA A 202 2.75 0.38 -3.75
C ALA A 202 2.65 -0.04 -2.26
N GLY A 203 3.80 -0.31 -1.63
CA GLY A 203 3.91 -0.61 -0.20
C GLY A 203 4.21 0.63 0.62
N ARG A 204 5.53 0.88 0.85
CA ARG A 204 6.06 2.08 1.51
C ARG A 204 7.35 2.53 0.85
N GLY A 205 7.53 3.84 0.68
CA GLY A 205 8.71 4.41 0.03
C GLY A 205 10.01 3.97 0.71
N ALA A 206 10.08 4.08 2.02
CA ALA A 206 11.26 3.74 2.82
C ALA A 206 11.63 2.24 2.84
N THR A 207 10.83 1.35 2.22
CA THR A 207 11.25 -0.05 1.99
C THR A 207 12.22 -0.18 0.82
N THR A 208 12.42 0.89 0.05
CA THR A 208 13.37 0.99 -1.06
C THR A 208 14.46 2.00 -0.71
N ASP A 209 15.72 1.68 -1.02
CA ASP A 209 16.79 2.66 -1.04
C ASP A 209 16.58 3.61 -2.24
N THR A 210 16.13 4.83 -1.94
CA THR A 210 15.82 5.83 -2.96
C THR A 210 17.04 6.22 -3.81
N ALA A 211 18.23 6.32 -3.22
CA ALA A 211 19.43 6.67 -3.94
C ALA A 211 19.84 5.55 -4.92
N ALA A 212 19.81 4.32 -4.47
CA ALA A 212 20.09 3.15 -5.31
C ALA A 212 19.06 3.02 -6.45
N LEU A 213 17.78 3.34 -6.18
CA LEU A 213 16.75 3.34 -7.23
C LEU A 213 17.00 4.41 -8.29
N VAL A 214 17.38 5.64 -7.87
CA VAL A 214 17.76 6.72 -8.79
C VAL A 214 18.91 6.28 -9.69
N ASP A 215 19.95 5.68 -9.14
CA ASP A 215 21.10 5.18 -9.90
C ASP A 215 20.69 4.09 -10.90
N ALA A 216 19.88 3.12 -10.47
CA ALA A 216 19.40 2.03 -11.32
C ALA A 216 18.55 2.55 -12.50
N LEU A 217 17.72 3.57 -12.29
CA LEU A 217 16.92 4.22 -13.33
C LEU A 217 17.81 4.99 -14.32
N HIS A 218 18.82 5.73 -13.85
CA HIS A 218 19.72 6.48 -14.72
C HIS A 218 20.59 5.59 -15.62
N THR A 219 20.90 4.38 -15.17
CA THR A 219 21.59 3.39 -16.04
C THR A 219 20.67 2.82 -17.11
N GLY A 220 19.36 3.05 -17.04
CA GLY A 220 18.36 2.44 -17.93
C GLY A 220 18.17 0.94 -17.72
N ARG A 221 18.75 0.39 -16.65
CA ARG A 221 18.70 -1.04 -16.36
C ARG A 221 17.30 -1.53 -16.04
N ILE A 222 16.52 -0.71 -15.34
CA ILE A 222 15.14 -1.01 -14.97
C ILE A 222 14.23 0.20 -15.27
N ARG A 223 12.92 -0.04 -15.26
CA ARG A 223 11.89 0.99 -15.23
C ARG A 223 11.16 0.93 -13.90
N ALA A 224 10.48 1.99 -13.50
CA ALA A 224 9.70 1.98 -12.27
C ALA A 224 8.37 2.70 -12.36
N VAL A 225 7.41 2.24 -11.54
CA VAL A 225 6.16 2.94 -11.23
C VAL A 225 6.00 2.96 -9.71
N LEU A 226 5.93 4.15 -9.13
CA LEU A 226 5.91 4.36 -7.70
C LEU A 226 4.61 5.06 -7.29
N ASP A 227 3.89 4.50 -6.34
CA ASP A 227 2.82 5.21 -5.63
C ASP A 227 3.34 5.86 -4.35
N VAL A 228 4.42 5.30 -3.81
CA VAL A 228 5.05 5.71 -2.56
C VAL A 228 6.54 5.99 -2.79
N VAL A 229 7.04 7.01 -2.12
CA VAL A 229 8.43 7.49 -2.20
C VAL A 229 8.97 7.78 -0.80
N ASP A 230 10.26 8.06 -0.68
CA ASP A 230 10.88 8.53 0.56
C ASP A 230 11.88 9.65 0.22
N PRO A 231 11.66 10.89 0.74
CA PRO A 231 10.59 11.32 1.63
C PRO A 231 9.21 11.53 0.96
N GLU A 232 8.14 11.53 1.74
CA GLU A 232 6.80 11.95 1.34
C GLU A 232 6.36 13.17 2.16
N PRO A 233 5.87 14.27 1.51
CA PRO A 233 5.82 14.49 0.05
C PRO A 233 7.20 14.59 -0.58
N LEU A 234 7.31 14.20 -1.87
CA LEU A 234 8.56 14.29 -2.61
C LEU A 234 8.92 15.76 -2.89
N PRO A 235 10.07 16.29 -2.43
CA PRO A 235 10.50 17.67 -2.69
C PRO A 235 10.59 17.98 -4.20
N ALA A 236 10.28 19.22 -4.57
CA ALA A 236 10.21 19.63 -5.98
C ALA A 236 11.55 19.46 -6.75
N GLU A 237 12.68 19.58 -6.04
CA GLU A 237 14.03 19.43 -6.58
C GLU A 237 14.57 17.99 -6.52
N HIS A 238 13.76 17.03 -6.03
CA HIS A 238 14.24 15.66 -5.85
C HIS A 238 14.55 14.98 -7.19
N PRO A 239 15.71 14.27 -7.32
CA PRO A 239 16.15 13.69 -8.60
C PRO A 239 15.20 12.65 -9.19
N LEU A 240 14.35 12.00 -8.38
CA LEU A 240 13.32 11.07 -8.88
C LEU A 240 12.39 11.72 -9.92
N TRP A 241 12.06 13.03 -9.82
CA TRP A 241 11.17 13.67 -10.80
C TRP A 241 11.71 13.60 -12.23
N MET A 242 13.02 13.58 -12.38
CA MET A 242 13.70 13.58 -13.67
C MET A 242 14.29 12.21 -14.05
N ALA A 243 14.09 11.19 -13.22
CA ALA A 243 14.62 9.86 -13.48
C ALA A 243 13.97 9.24 -14.74
N PRO A 244 14.77 8.70 -15.67
CA PRO A 244 14.25 8.09 -16.89
C PRO A 244 13.44 6.83 -16.56
N GLY A 245 12.39 6.55 -17.35
CA GLY A 245 11.60 5.32 -17.19
C GLY A 245 10.78 5.25 -15.91
N LEU A 246 10.57 6.38 -15.21
CA LEU A 246 9.80 6.46 -13.97
C LEU A 246 8.43 7.10 -14.19
N MET A 247 7.40 6.53 -13.53
CA MET A 247 6.09 7.14 -13.30
C MET A 247 5.85 7.20 -11.79
N ILE A 248 5.26 8.31 -11.31
CA ILE A 248 4.93 8.52 -9.89
C ILE A 248 3.46 8.88 -9.76
N SER A 249 2.76 8.31 -8.77
CA SER A 249 1.49 8.80 -8.25
C SER A 249 1.63 9.19 -6.77
N PRO A 250 0.81 10.13 -6.27
CA PRO A 250 1.03 10.72 -4.95
C PRO A 250 0.31 9.94 -3.84
N HIS A 251 0.74 8.69 -3.58
CA HIS A 251 0.23 7.79 -2.55
C HIS A 251 -1.30 7.61 -2.62
N SER A 252 -1.80 7.35 -3.83
CA SER A 252 -3.24 7.31 -4.13
C SER A 252 -3.74 5.95 -4.65
N ALA A 253 -2.87 4.93 -4.71
CA ALA A 253 -3.21 3.61 -5.26
C ALA A 253 -4.44 2.96 -4.61
N GLY A 254 -4.67 3.22 -3.31
CA GLY A 254 -5.82 2.73 -2.57
C GLY A 254 -7.01 3.68 -2.50
N ASP A 255 -6.89 4.91 -3.03
CA ASP A 255 -7.88 5.98 -2.83
C ASP A 255 -8.95 5.96 -3.94
N THR A 256 -9.92 5.09 -3.77
CA THR A 256 -11.08 5.02 -4.65
C THR A 256 -12.38 5.11 -3.83
N PRO A 257 -13.47 5.63 -4.42
CA PRO A 257 -14.76 5.68 -3.72
C PRO A 257 -15.25 4.31 -3.26
N GLY A 258 -14.86 3.24 -3.96
CA GLY A 258 -15.19 1.86 -3.58
C GLY A 258 -14.42 1.40 -2.35
N ALA A 259 -13.12 1.69 -2.30
CA ALA A 259 -12.25 1.36 -1.18
C ALA A 259 -12.64 2.15 0.08
N ASP A 260 -12.99 3.43 -0.06
CA ASP A 260 -13.45 4.24 1.07
C ASP A 260 -14.75 3.70 1.67
N ARG A 261 -15.74 3.39 0.83
CA ARG A 261 -16.97 2.74 1.32
C ARG A 261 -16.69 1.42 2.04
N ALA A 262 -15.76 0.61 1.53
CA ALA A 262 -15.39 -0.65 2.17
C ALA A 262 -14.69 -0.43 3.52
N ALA A 263 -13.80 0.57 3.62
CA ALA A 263 -13.12 0.90 4.86
C ALA A 263 -14.10 1.40 5.95
N TRP A 264 -15.03 2.26 5.59
CA TRP A 264 -16.09 2.70 6.49
C TRP A 264 -17.04 1.59 6.90
N ALA A 265 -17.42 0.71 5.98
CA ALA A 265 -18.23 -0.46 6.29
C ALA A 265 -17.52 -1.40 7.29
N LEU A 266 -16.20 -1.56 7.15
CA LEU A 266 -15.38 -2.30 8.09
C LEU A 266 -15.34 -1.60 9.46
N ALA A 267 -15.12 -0.28 9.51
CA ALA A 267 -15.12 0.49 10.77
C ALA A 267 -16.47 0.38 11.49
N ALA A 268 -17.58 0.49 10.76
CA ALA A 268 -18.93 0.31 11.30
C ALA A 268 -19.18 -1.13 11.80
N ALA A 269 -18.63 -2.15 11.13
CA ALA A 269 -18.68 -3.53 11.60
C ALA A 269 -17.89 -3.73 12.90
N GLN A 270 -16.68 -3.16 12.97
CA GLN A 270 -15.85 -3.19 14.19
C GLN A 270 -16.55 -2.49 15.37
N LEU A 271 -17.19 -1.35 15.13
CA LEU A 271 -17.96 -0.67 16.15
C LEU A 271 -19.10 -1.54 16.68
N ARG A 272 -19.81 -2.27 15.81
CA ARG A 272 -20.86 -3.21 16.24
C ARG A 272 -20.29 -4.35 17.07
N ARG A 273 -19.15 -4.95 16.67
CA ARG A 273 -18.46 -5.99 17.43
C ARG A 273 -18.07 -5.48 18.81
N TYR A 274 -17.45 -4.33 18.89
CA TYR A 274 -17.05 -3.70 20.15
C TYR A 274 -18.24 -3.47 21.07
N ALA A 275 -19.35 -2.90 20.55
CA ALA A 275 -20.57 -2.65 21.30
C ALA A 275 -21.25 -3.93 21.81
N ALA A 276 -21.09 -5.04 21.08
CA ALA A 276 -21.61 -6.36 21.46
C ALA A 276 -20.67 -7.14 22.38
N GLY A 277 -19.46 -6.63 22.66
CA GLY A 277 -18.43 -7.38 23.43
C GLY A 277 -17.85 -8.56 22.67
N GLU A 278 -17.93 -8.54 21.33
CA GLU A 278 -17.36 -9.56 20.44
C GLU A 278 -15.87 -9.28 20.18
N GLU A 279 -15.15 -10.33 19.74
CA GLU A 279 -13.74 -10.20 19.35
C GLU A 279 -13.58 -9.28 18.14
N LEU A 280 -12.60 -8.36 18.22
CA LEU A 280 -12.28 -7.42 17.13
C LEU A 280 -11.45 -8.10 16.05
N GLU A 281 -11.68 -7.72 14.80
CA GLU A 281 -10.90 -8.17 13.65
C GLU A 281 -9.75 -7.20 13.35
N ASN A 282 -8.75 -7.67 12.60
CA ASN A 282 -7.62 -6.85 12.16
C ASN A 282 -6.90 -6.08 13.28
N VAL A 283 -6.91 -6.66 14.49
CA VAL A 283 -6.11 -6.14 15.59
C VAL A 283 -4.63 -6.17 15.22
N VAL A 284 -3.96 -5.04 15.44
CA VAL A 284 -2.53 -4.89 15.17
C VAL A 284 -1.76 -5.49 16.34
N GLY A 285 -0.97 -6.52 16.07
CA GLY A 285 -0.11 -7.18 17.07
C GLY A 285 1.35 -6.75 16.94
N ASP A 286 2.19 -7.24 17.85
CA ASP A 286 3.64 -7.04 17.81
C ASP A 286 4.23 -7.55 16.49
N GLY A 287 4.88 -6.68 15.74
CA GLY A 287 5.53 -7.00 14.48
C GLY A 287 4.63 -6.89 13.25
N TYR A 288 3.73 -5.93 13.29
CA TYR A 288 2.93 -5.48 12.14
C TYR A 288 3.72 -5.60 10.85
#